data_0969cd8f1986570f3a5aa3ee6ada45a1
#
_entry.id   0969cd8f1986570f3a5aa3ee6ada45a1
#
_cell.length_a   1.000
_cell.length_b   1.000
_cell.length_c   1.000
_cell.angle_alpha   90.00
_cell.angle_beta   90.00
_cell.angle_gamma   90.00
#
_symmetry.space_group_name_H-M   'P 1'
#
loop_
_entity.id
_entity.type
_entity.pdbx_description
1 polymer ?
#
loop_
_entity_poly.entity_id
_entity_poly.type
_entity_poly.pdbx_seq_one_letter_code
_entity_poly.pdbx_strand_id
1 'polypeptide(L)'
;MKFTFVFVLTLLLSYPTLAQSLTGKELLEKAIAYHDPDGRWATFNDAFTVVMTRPDNPQRESRITINLPEEYFSLKAERDTIATQYIIDKSDCQMFYQGESIDAAAAQSEDKSCERGTMYQNYYTYLYGLPMKLRDRGTNINHPVEKKEFQGKQYLVLKATYDAAVGNDVWYFYFHPETYAMEIYQFYKTDDNGQVIPDSGEYILLSEEATVNGIKMLKVRAWYYNQDDKYLATDTLVEE
;
A
#
# COMPACT_ATOMS: atom_id res chain seq x y z
N MET A 1 -39.97 41.52 -58.16
CA MET A 1 -39.94 40.62 -57.00
C MET A 1 -38.49 40.65 -56.42
N LYS A 2 -38.28 41.29 -55.24
CA LYS A 2 -37.00 41.35 -54.61
C LYS A 2 -36.98 40.29 -53.45
N PHE A 3 -36.20 39.25 -53.59
CA PHE A 3 -36.01 38.24 -52.48
C PHE A 3 -34.97 38.74 -51.54
N THR A 4 -35.36 39.02 -50.30
CA THR A 4 -34.45 39.35 -49.16
C THR A 4 -34.06 38.04 -48.51
N PHE A 5 -32.75 37.65 -48.60
CA PHE A 5 -32.19 36.48 -47.91
C PHE A 5 -31.84 36.91 -46.49
N VAL A 6 -32.56 36.39 -45.51
CA VAL A 6 -32.22 36.56 -44.07
C VAL A 6 -31.23 35.48 -43.67
N PHE A 7 -29.99 35.90 -43.40
CA PHE A 7 -28.94 35.03 -42.89
C PHE A 7 -29.07 34.93 -41.35
N VAL A 8 -29.61 33.80 -40.88
CA VAL A 8 -29.67 33.53 -39.43
C VAL A 8 -28.31 33.02 -38.97
N LEU A 9 -27.54 33.88 -38.28
CA LEU A 9 -26.25 33.54 -37.67
C LEU A 9 -26.52 32.85 -36.34
N THR A 10 -26.44 31.52 -36.34
CA THR A 10 -26.51 30.70 -35.11
C THR A 10 -25.17 30.82 -34.33
N LEU A 11 -25.16 31.62 -33.26
CA LEU A 11 -24.07 31.67 -32.31
C LEU A 11 -24.02 30.35 -31.49
N LEU A 12 -23.09 29.46 -31.81
CA LEU A 12 -22.74 28.31 -30.97
C LEU A 12 -22.04 28.80 -29.67
N LEU A 13 -22.80 28.92 -28.60
CA LEU A 13 -22.28 29.14 -27.27
C LEU A 13 -21.56 27.87 -26.80
N SER A 14 -20.26 27.79 -27.00
CA SER A 14 -19.40 26.80 -26.36
C SER A 14 -19.29 27.12 -24.86
N TYR A 15 -20.07 26.44 -24.05
CA TYR A 15 -19.89 26.47 -22.59
C TYR A 15 -18.59 25.72 -22.28
N PRO A 16 -17.62 26.35 -21.57
CA PRO A 16 -16.48 25.61 -21.04
C PRO A 16 -17.02 24.59 -20.03
N THR A 17 -16.96 23.31 -20.35
CA THR A 17 -17.13 22.27 -19.36
C THR A 17 -15.98 22.40 -18.38
N LEU A 18 -16.24 22.96 -17.19
CA LEU A 18 -15.32 22.86 -16.07
C LEU A 18 -15.14 21.37 -15.79
N ALA A 19 -14.03 20.81 -16.23
CA ALA A 19 -13.65 19.45 -15.89
C ALA A 19 -13.55 19.42 -14.35
N GLN A 20 -14.51 18.78 -13.70
CA GLN A 20 -14.54 18.63 -12.26
C GLN A 20 -13.29 17.90 -11.84
N SER A 21 -12.50 18.51 -10.97
CA SER A 21 -11.27 17.87 -10.45
C SER A 21 -11.67 16.64 -9.63
N LEU A 22 -11.00 15.52 -9.91
CA LEU A 22 -11.23 14.26 -9.21
C LEU A 22 -10.96 14.46 -7.71
N THR A 23 -11.88 14.04 -6.84
CA THR A 23 -11.67 14.05 -5.40
C THR A 23 -10.83 12.85 -4.96
N GLY A 24 -10.19 12.94 -3.78
CA GLY A 24 -9.43 11.82 -3.21
C GLY A 24 -10.27 10.55 -3.08
N LYS A 25 -11.53 10.70 -2.66
CA LYS A 25 -12.47 9.57 -2.55
C LYS A 25 -12.75 8.93 -3.91
N GLU A 26 -13.04 9.72 -4.93
CA GLU A 26 -13.32 9.22 -6.28
C GLU A 26 -12.08 8.53 -6.88
N LEU A 27 -10.88 9.07 -6.66
CA LEU A 27 -9.63 8.41 -7.08
C LEU A 27 -9.46 7.07 -6.39
N LEU A 28 -9.66 7.01 -5.08
CA LEU A 28 -9.56 5.77 -4.31
C LEU A 28 -10.56 4.72 -4.79
N GLU A 29 -11.84 5.10 -5.04
CA GLU A 29 -12.84 4.17 -5.57
C GLU A 29 -12.44 3.58 -6.92
N LYS A 30 -11.87 4.39 -7.82
CA LYS A 30 -11.36 3.93 -9.12
C LYS A 30 -10.17 2.97 -8.95
N ALA A 31 -9.24 3.28 -8.06
CA ALA A 31 -8.10 2.42 -7.75
C ALA A 31 -8.55 1.07 -7.15
N ILE A 32 -9.50 1.09 -6.23
CA ILE A 32 -10.06 -0.14 -5.65
C ILE A 32 -10.77 -0.96 -6.73
N ALA A 33 -11.58 -0.32 -7.60
CA ALA A 33 -12.23 -1.03 -8.71
C ALA A 33 -11.23 -1.68 -9.68
N TYR A 34 -10.01 -1.14 -9.79
CA TYR A 34 -8.93 -1.77 -10.56
C TYR A 34 -8.31 -2.96 -9.84
N HIS A 35 -7.98 -2.82 -8.54
CA HIS A 35 -7.25 -3.83 -7.78
C HIS A 35 -8.15 -4.92 -7.19
N ASP A 36 -9.34 -4.56 -6.74
CA ASP A 36 -10.31 -5.45 -6.07
C ASP A 36 -11.74 -5.18 -6.58
N PRO A 37 -12.03 -5.50 -7.85
CA PRO A 37 -13.33 -5.20 -8.47
C PRO A 37 -14.51 -5.92 -7.80
N ASP A 38 -14.26 -7.05 -7.18
CA ASP A 38 -15.28 -7.89 -6.53
C ASP A 38 -15.43 -7.61 -5.02
N GLY A 39 -14.61 -6.71 -4.44
CA GLY A 39 -14.64 -6.39 -3.01
C GLY A 39 -14.16 -7.52 -2.09
N ARG A 40 -13.27 -8.36 -2.57
CA ARG A 40 -12.81 -9.58 -1.89
C ARG A 40 -11.92 -9.32 -0.68
N TRP A 41 -11.29 -8.13 -0.62
CA TRP A 41 -10.42 -7.79 0.51
C TRP A 41 -11.12 -7.89 1.85
N ALA A 42 -12.39 -7.46 1.93
CA ALA A 42 -13.17 -7.50 3.18
C ALA A 42 -13.31 -8.90 3.80
N THR A 43 -13.22 -9.93 2.97
CA THR A 43 -13.31 -11.35 3.38
C THR A 43 -12.06 -12.14 3.00
N PHE A 44 -10.92 -11.44 2.86
CA PHE A 44 -9.68 -12.07 2.43
C PHE A 44 -9.27 -13.20 3.39
N ASN A 45 -9.06 -14.38 2.83
CA ASN A 45 -8.62 -15.58 3.53
C ASN A 45 -7.73 -16.38 2.56
N ASP A 46 -6.43 -16.11 2.61
CA ASP A 46 -5.46 -16.79 1.74
C ASP A 46 -4.04 -16.68 2.31
N ALA A 47 -3.11 -17.36 1.66
CA ALA A 47 -1.68 -17.29 1.95
C ALA A 47 -0.91 -16.89 0.71
N PHE A 48 0.23 -16.23 0.92
CA PHE A 48 1.18 -15.89 -0.13
C PHE A 48 2.59 -15.84 0.42
N THR A 49 3.56 -16.01 -0.47
CA THR A 49 4.98 -15.98 -0.11
C THR A 49 5.62 -14.70 -0.63
N VAL A 50 6.43 -14.06 0.20
CA VAL A 50 7.23 -12.88 -0.13
C VAL A 50 8.70 -13.18 0.04
N VAL A 51 9.44 -12.94 -1.02
CA VAL A 51 10.90 -13.07 -1.01
C VAL A 51 11.50 -11.68 -0.98
N MET A 52 12.24 -11.37 0.11
CA MET A 52 12.97 -10.12 0.27
C MET A 52 14.43 -10.30 -0.08
N THR A 53 14.93 -9.44 -0.97
CA THR A 53 16.36 -9.31 -1.29
C THR A 53 16.88 -7.96 -0.81
N ARG A 54 18.09 -7.92 -0.27
CA ARG A 54 18.79 -6.72 0.20
C ARG A 54 20.26 -6.81 -0.19
N PRO A 55 20.93 -5.68 -0.46
CA PRO A 55 22.38 -5.67 -0.62
C PRO A 55 23.06 -6.29 0.61
N ASP A 56 24.08 -7.09 0.38
CA ASP A 56 24.96 -7.67 1.41
C ASP A 56 24.26 -8.49 2.51
N ASN A 57 23.04 -8.95 2.25
CA ASN A 57 22.28 -9.77 3.19
C ASN A 57 21.73 -11.01 2.48
N PRO A 58 21.66 -12.14 3.18
CA PRO A 58 20.92 -13.30 2.68
C PRO A 58 19.45 -12.98 2.43
N GLN A 59 18.91 -13.63 1.42
CA GLN A 59 17.51 -13.56 1.07
C GLN A 59 16.63 -14.02 2.25
N ARG A 60 15.49 -13.37 2.45
CA ARG A 60 14.48 -13.81 3.40
C ARG A 60 13.23 -14.23 2.65
N GLU A 61 12.80 -15.45 2.86
CA GLU A 61 11.50 -15.95 2.44
C GLU A 61 10.52 -15.80 3.60
N SER A 62 9.34 -15.28 3.32
CA SER A 62 8.28 -15.07 4.30
C SER A 62 6.98 -15.63 3.74
N ARG A 63 6.44 -16.68 4.37
CA ARG A 63 5.09 -17.17 4.11
C ARG A 63 4.12 -16.48 5.04
N ILE A 64 3.15 -15.79 4.45
CA ILE A 64 2.16 -14.97 5.15
C ILE A 64 0.79 -15.60 4.94
N THR A 65 0.03 -15.82 6.01
CA THR A 65 -1.39 -16.18 5.97
C THR A 65 -2.18 -15.06 6.61
N ILE A 66 -3.22 -14.58 5.93
CA ILE A 66 -4.16 -13.58 6.42
C ILE A 66 -5.57 -14.15 6.27
N ASN A 67 -6.33 -14.22 7.37
CA ASN A 67 -7.74 -14.54 7.37
C ASN A 67 -8.46 -13.43 8.14
N LEU A 68 -8.95 -12.41 7.40
CA LEU A 68 -9.58 -11.25 8.00
C LEU A 68 -10.88 -11.59 8.76
N PRO A 69 -11.78 -12.46 8.25
CA PRO A 69 -12.99 -12.83 8.98
C PRO A 69 -12.74 -13.48 10.34
N GLU A 70 -11.66 -14.25 10.48
CA GLU A 70 -11.31 -14.94 11.73
C GLU A 70 -10.31 -14.17 12.58
N GLU A 71 -9.90 -12.96 12.14
CA GLU A 71 -8.86 -12.16 12.81
C GLU A 71 -7.56 -12.96 13.02
N TYR A 72 -7.22 -13.81 12.02
CA TYR A 72 -6.05 -14.66 12.05
C TYR A 72 -4.95 -14.16 11.14
N PHE A 73 -3.71 -14.20 11.65
CA PHE A 73 -2.50 -13.91 10.91
C PHE A 73 -1.40 -14.89 11.28
N SER A 74 -0.66 -15.38 10.30
CA SER A 74 0.61 -16.04 10.58
C SER A 74 1.69 -15.56 9.62
N LEU A 75 2.90 -15.50 10.15
CA LEU A 75 4.12 -15.22 9.39
C LEU A 75 5.16 -16.29 9.76
N LYS A 76 5.61 -17.07 8.78
CA LYS A 76 6.82 -17.87 8.89
C LYS A 76 7.90 -17.24 8.03
N ALA A 77 8.97 -16.77 8.63
CA ALA A 77 10.09 -16.13 7.96
C ALA A 77 11.35 -17.00 8.09
N GLU A 78 11.98 -17.28 6.96
CA GLU A 78 13.23 -18.06 6.87
C GLU A 78 14.32 -17.21 6.24
N ARG A 79 15.51 -17.23 6.87
CA ARG A 79 16.73 -16.60 6.35
C ARG A 79 17.90 -17.52 6.67
N ASP A 80 18.59 -18.00 5.64
CA ASP A 80 19.61 -19.06 5.77
C ASP A 80 19.05 -20.29 6.50
N THR A 81 19.59 -20.57 7.70
CA THR A 81 19.16 -21.68 8.56
C THR A 81 18.23 -21.24 9.68
N ILE A 82 17.88 -19.95 9.75
CA ILE A 82 17.05 -19.42 10.85
C ILE A 82 15.60 -19.33 10.40
N ALA A 83 14.73 -20.03 11.09
CA ALA A 83 13.29 -19.98 10.94
C ALA A 83 12.64 -19.33 12.15
N THR A 84 11.79 -18.34 11.93
CA THR A 84 10.98 -17.67 12.95
C THR A 84 9.53 -17.68 12.51
N GLN A 85 8.61 -17.97 13.45
CA GLN A 85 7.18 -17.90 13.13
C GLN A 85 6.43 -17.15 14.22
N TYR A 86 5.44 -16.36 13.78
CA TYR A 86 4.45 -15.69 14.61
C TYR A 86 3.07 -16.16 14.18
N ILE A 87 2.21 -16.48 15.13
CA ILE A 87 0.80 -16.75 14.91
C ILE A 87 0.02 -15.80 15.82
N ILE A 88 -0.85 -15.02 15.22
CA ILE A 88 -1.78 -14.14 15.93
C ILE A 88 -3.19 -14.66 15.60
N ASP A 89 -3.90 -15.14 16.61
CA ASP A 89 -5.28 -15.59 16.53
C ASP A 89 -6.11 -14.71 17.47
N LYS A 90 -6.81 -13.74 16.90
CA LYS A 90 -7.50 -12.67 17.64
C LYS A 90 -6.53 -11.94 18.56
N SER A 91 -6.66 -12.15 19.88
CA SER A 91 -5.76 -11.57 20.89
C SER A 91 -4.60 -12.50 21.29
N ASP A 92 -4.63 -13.76 20.89
CA ASP A 92 -3.64 -14.74 21.28
C ASP A 92 -2.43 -14.69 20.35
N CYS A 93 -1.23 -14.79 20.94
CA CYS A 93 0.02 -14.76 20.21
C CYS A 93 0.87 -15.98 20.57
N GLN A 94 1.35 -16.67 19.53
CA GLN A 94 2.30 -17.77 19.65
C GLN A 94 3.55 -17.44 18.85
N MET A 95 4.70 -17.80 19.38
CA MET A 95 6.00 -17.62 18.76
C MET A 95 6.75 -18.92 18.64
N PHE A 96 7.45 -19.10 17.52
CA PHE A 96 8.28 -20.26 17.27
C PHE A 96 9.66 -19.82 16.78
N TYR A 97 10.69 -20.52 17.23
CA TYR A 97 12.06 -20.36 16.78
C TYR A 97 12.63 -21.73 16.41
N GLN A 98 13.16 -21.87 15.22
CA GLN A 98 13.67 -23.14 14.70
C GLN A 98 12.65 -24.30 14.76
N GLY A 99 11.37 -23.98 14.63
CA GLY A 99 10.26 -24.94 14.68
C GLY A 99 9.76 -25.27 16.10
N GLU A 100 10.47 -24.85 17.15
CA GLU A 100 10.06 -25.06 18.52
C GLU A 100 9.28 -23.86 19.06
N SER A 101 8.19 -24.13 19.80
CA SER A 101 7.44 -23.08 20.49
C SER A 101 8.29 -22.47 21.60
N ILE A 102 8.31 -21.14 21.68
CA ILE A 102 9.08 -20.41 22.68
C ILE A 102 8.16 -19.52 23.53
N ASP A 103 8.44 -19.47 24.83
CA ASP A 103 7.77 -18.57 25.74
C ASP A 103 8.35 -17.14 25.66
N ALA A 104 7.77 -16.18 26.40
CA ALA A 104 8.18 -14.80 26.37
C ALA A 104 9.65 -14.58 26.82
N ALA A 105 10.15 -15.40 27.77
CA ALA A 105 11.52 -15.28 28.26
C ALA A 105 12.53 -15.78 27.22
N ALA A 106 12.27 -16.91 26.59
CA ALA A 106 13.08 -17.44 25.49
C ALA A 106 13.00 -16.51 24.26
N ALA A 107 11.82 -15.96 23.97
CA ALA A 107 11.63 -15.02 22.86
C ALA A 107 12.47 -13.74 23.05
N GLN A 108 12.56 -13.22 24.27
CA GLN A 108 13.36 -12.03 24.57
C GLN A 108 14.86 -12.27 24.32
N SER A 109 15.38 -13.45 24.68
CA SER A 109 16.79 -13.79 24.42
C SER A 109 17.12 -13.86 22.92
N GLU A 110 16.13 -14.14 22.08
CA GLU A 110 16.24 -14.21 20.61
C GLU A 110 15.77 -12.92 19.89
N ASP A 111 15.62 -11.81 20.62
CA ASP A 111 15.08 -10.53 20.12
C ASP A 111 13.73 -10.70 19.38
N LYS A 112 12.83 -11.44 19.99
CA LYS A 112 11.49 -11.71 19.49
C LYS A 112 10.45 -11.27 20.51
N SER A 113 9.26 -10.92 20.04
CA SER A 113 8.16 -10.57 20.93
C SER A 113 6.81 -10.64 20.18
N CYS A 114 5.73 -10.74 20.93
CA CYS A 114 4.38 -10.65 20.36
C CYS A 114 4.09 -9.27 19.78
N GLU A 115 4.65 -8.20 20.32
CA GLU A 115 4.57 -6.85 19.74
C GLU A 115 5.19 -6.84 18.33
N ARG A 116 6.31 -7.54 18.13
CA ARG A 116 6.91 -7.70 16.79
C ARG A 116 6.00 -8.52 15.86
N GLY A 117 5.34 -9.57 16.38
CA GLY A 117 4.33 -10.32 15.64
C GLY A 117 3.18 -9.42 15.18
N THR A 118 2.63 -8.61 16.08
CA THR A 118 1.58 -7.63 15.79
C THR A 118 2.05 -6.56 14.80
N MET A 119 3.29 -6.09 14.92
CA MET A 119 3.89 -5.17 13.95
C MET A 119 3.91 -5.80 12.54
N TYR A 120 4.32 -7.06 12.41
CA TYR A 120 4.29 -7.76 11.12
C TYR A 120 2.87 -7.98 10.60
N GLN A 121 1.92 -8.32 11.45
CA GLN A 121 0.50 -8.40 11.07
C GLN A 121 0.03 -7.08 10.45
N ASN A 122 0.27 -5.96 11.14
CA ASN A 122 -0.11 -4.63 10.65
C ASN A 122 0.62 -4.30 9.34
N TYR A 123 1.91 -4.56 9.26
CA TYR A 123 2.74 -4.28 8.08
C TYR A 123 2.24 -5.04 6.84
N TYR A 124 2.13 -6.37 6.93
CA TYR A 124 1.72 -7.18 5.78
C TYR A 124 0.25 -6.95 5.41
N THR A 125 -0.64 -6.87 6.39
CA THR A 125 -2.06 -6.59 6.13
C THR A 125 -2.24 -5.21 5.49
N TYR A 126 -1.49 -4.20 5.93
CA TYR A 126 -1.54 -2.87 5.34
C TYR A 126 -1.00 -2.86 3.92
N LEU A 127 0.25 -3.24 3.71
CA LEU A 127 0.92 -3.09 2.41
C LEU A 127 0.34 -3.98 1.31
N TYR A 128 -0.11 -5.18 1.66
CA TYR A 128 -0.72 -6.10 0.69
C TYR A 128 -2.24 -5.89 0.54
N GLY A 129 -2.85 -5.17 1.47
CA GLY A 129 -4.24 -4.70 1.38
C GLY A 129 -4.42 -3.33 0.73
N LEU A 130 -3.35 -2.66 0.28
CA LEU A 130 -3.46 -1.42 -0.48
C LEU A 130 -3.99 -1.71 -1.90
N PRO A 131 -4.85 -0.82 -2.47
CA PRO A 131 -5.34 0.44 -1.90
C PRO A 131 -6.57 0.30 -0.97
N MET A 132 -7.16 -0.90 -0.79
CA MET A 132 -8.39 -1.11 0.01
C MET A 132 -8.24 -0.62 1.45
N LYS A 133 -7.06 -0.77 2.04
CA LYS A 133 -6.73 -0.32 3.40
C LYS A 133 -6.85 1.21 3.61
N LEU A 134 -6.88 2.00 2.54
CA LEU A 134 -7.11 3.44 2.63
C LEU A 134 -8.56 3.82 2.97
N ARG A 135 -9.47 2.83 3.03
CA ARG A 135 -10.84 3.00 3.56
C ARG A 135 -10.93 2.79 5.07
N ASP A 136 -9.89 2.30 5.70
CA ASP A 136 -9.92 1.99 7.12
C ASP A 136 -10.17 3.23 7.97
N ARG A 137 -10.84 3.01 9.10
CA ARG A 137 -11.09 4.06 10.08
C ARG A 137 -9.78 4.70 10.58
N GLY A 138 -9.77 6.01 10.68
CA GLY A 138 -8.59 6.78 11.07
C GLY A 138 -7.67 7.14 9.91
N THR A 139 -8.00 6.77 8.65
CA THR A 139 -7.33 7.26 7.45
C THR A 139 -8.05 8.49 6.91
N ASN A 140 -7.33 9.59 6.71
CA ASN A 140 -7.87 10.82 6.12
C ASN A 140 -7.29 11.01 4.70
N ILE A 141 -8.18 10.94 3.69
CA ILE A 141 -7.88 11.13 2.26
C ILE A 141 -8.62 12.34 1.68
N ASN A 142 -9.14 13.24 2.51
CA ASN A 142 -9.91 14.41 2.08
C ASN A 142 -9.03 15.56 1.53
N HIS A 143 -7.86 15.22 1.02
CA HIS A 143 -6.95 16.15 0.36
C HIS A 143 -7.27 16.24 -1.15
N PRO A 144 -6.99 17.36 -1.81
CA PRO A 144 -7.11 17.46 -3.27
C PRO A 144 -6.20 16.44 -3.96
N VAL A 145 -6.71 15.83 -5.03
CA VAL A 145 -5.89 15.00 -5.92
C VAL A 145 -4.93 15.91 -6.68
N GLU A 146 -3.66 15.61 -6.59
CA GLU A 146 -2.61 16.34 -7.28
C GLU A 146 -2.17 15.59 -8.55
N LYS A 147 -1.73 16.34 -9.57
CA LYS A 147 -1.00 15.76 -10.70
C LYS A 147 0.48 16.01 -10.44
N LYS A 148 1.26 14.94 -10.34
CA LYS A 148 2.71 15.04 -10.12
C LYS A 148 3.46 14.21 -11.14
N GLU A 149 4.64 14.72 -11.50
CA GLU A 149 5.61 13.96 -12.25
C GLU A 149 6.56 13.24 -11.28
N PHE A 150 6.82 11.97 -11.54
CA PHE A 150 7.83 11.19 -10.83
C PHE A 150 8.63 10.39 -11.85
N GLN A 151 9.95 10.58 -11.88
CA GLN A 151 10.86 9.92 -12.84
C GLN A 151 10.40 10.01 -14.32
N GLY A 152 9.89 11.19 -14.72
CA GLY A 152 9.44 11.45 -16.09
C GLY A 152 8.05 10.93 -16.47
N LYS A 153 7.31 10.33 -15.52
CA LYS A 153 5.95 9.86 -15.73
C LYS A 153 4.94 10.67 -14.91
N GLN A 154 3.79 10.98 -15.50
CA GLN A 154 2.70 11.72 -14.82
C GLN A 154 1.80 10.78 -14.04
N TYR A 155 1.40 11.20 -12.85
CA TYR A 155 0.53 10.45 -11.93
C TYR A 155 -0.59 11.30 -11.35
N LEU A 156 -1.67 10.63 -10.96
CA LEU A 156 -2.63 11.16 -10.00
C LEU A 156 -2.17 10.77 -8.60
N VAL A 157 -2.05 11.76 -7.72
CA VAL A 157 -1.49 11.54 -6.37
C VAL A 157 -2.54 11.78 -5.31
N LEU A 158 -2.75 10.78 -4.47
CA LEU A 158 -3.59 10.81 -3.30
C LEU A 158 -2.71 10.97 -2.05
N LYS A 159 -2.93 12.04 -1.29
CA LYS A 159 -2.32 12.20 0.03
C LYS A 159 -3.19 11.55 1.10
N ALA A 160 -2.59 10.77 1.98
CA ALA A 160 -3.22 10.24 3.18
C ALA A 160 -2.48 10.70 4.44
N THR A 161 -3.25 11.01 5.46
CA THR A 161 -2.81 11.22 6.83
C THR A 161 -3.64 10.36 7.76
N TYR A 162 -3.22 10.19 8.99
CA TYR A 162 -3.86 9.25 9.91
C TYR A 162 -4.18 9.90 11.24
N ASP A 163 -5.17 9.36 11.94
CA ASP A 163 -5.37 9.67 13.35
C ASP A 163 -4.14 9.24 14.15
N ALA A 164 -3.76 9.97 15.19
CA ALA A 164 -2.55 9.71 15.97
C ALA A 164 -2.45 8.28 16.56
N ALA A 165 -3.59 7.63 16.79
CA ALA A 165 -3.64 6.24 17.23
C ALA A 165 -3.31 5.22 16.11
N VAL A 166 -3.31 5.65 14.84
CA VAL A 166 -3.03 4.80 13.67
C VAL A 166 -1.60 5.02 13.18
N GLY A 167 -1.17 6.29 13.09
CA GLY A 167 0.17 6.63 12.66
C GLY A 167 0.35 8.13 12.49
N ASN A 168 1.60 8.57 12.44
CA ASN A 168 1.94 9.99 12.31
C ASN A 168 2.54 10.35 10.94
N ASP A 169 2.91 9.35 10.13
CA ASP A 169 3.53 9.58 8.83
C ASP A 169 2.53 10.16 7.83
N VAL A 170 3.04 10.94 6.89
CA VAL A 170 2.26 11.43 5.75
C VAL A 170 2.60 10.57 4.53
N TRP A 171 1.57 9.99 3.93
CA TRP A 171 1.70 9.10 2.79
C TRP A 171 1.16 9.71 1.52
N TYR A 172 1.81 9.39 0.38
CA TYR A 172 1.41 9.74 -0.97
C TYR A 172 1.32 8.46 -1.80
N PHE A 173 0.18 8.26 -2.46
CA PHE A 173 -0.08 7.11 -3.32
C PHE A 173 -0.22 7.61 -4.75
N TYR A 174 0.56 7.07 -5.66
CA TYR A 174 0.64 7.50 -7.04
C TYR A 174 -0.07 6.48 -7.91
N PHE A 175 -1.06 6.94 -8.66
CA PHE A 175 -1.89 6.12 -9.51
C PHE A 175 -1.72 6.51 -10.97
N HIS A 176 -1.70 5.50 -11.84
CA HIS A 176 -1.70 5.71 -13.28
C HIS A 176 -2.95 6.53 -13.70
N PRO A 177 -2.80 7.60 -14.51
CA PRO A 177 -3.90 8.55 -14.75
C PRO A 177 -5.08 7.97 -15.55
N GLU A 178 -4.87 6.88 -16.28
CA GLU A 178 -5.90 6.24 -17.12
C GLU A 178 -6.45 4.95 -16.50
N THR A 179 -5.57 4.08 -15.97
CA THR A 179 -5.97 2.78 -15.43
C THR A 179 -6.30 2.81 -13.95
N TYR A 180 -5.78 3.81 -13.21
CA TYR A 180 -5.86 3.93 -11.75
C TYR A 180 -5.12 2.82 -11.00
N ALA A 181 -4.26 2.07 -11.68
CA ALA A 181 -3.32 1.14 -11.04
C ALA A 181 -2.40 1.92 -10.09
N MET A 182 -2.17 1.40 -8.89
CA MET A 182 -1.21 1.97 -7.95
C MET A 182 0.20 1.55 -8.36
N GLU A 183 1.08 2.52 -8.61
CA GLU A 183 2.44 2.25 -9.11
C GLU A 183 3.54 2.72 -8.15
N ILE A 184 3.23 3.63 -7.22
CA ILE A 184 4.18 4.10 -6.21
C ILE A 184 3.43 4.38 -4.93
N TYR A 185 4.03 4.12 -3.79
CA TYR A 185 3.71 4.80 -2.55
C TYR A 185 4.97 5.36 -1.92
N GLN A 186 4.81 6.49 -1.24
CA GLN A 186 5.90 7.26 -0.64
C GLN A 186 5.43 7.80 0.71
N PHE A 187 6.27 7.75 1.72
CA PHE A 187 5.95 8.34 3.00
C PHE A 187 7.07 9.22 3.53
N TYR A 188 6.66 10.15 4.35
CA TYR A 188 7.53 11.04 5.10
C TYR A 188 7.18 10.98 6.57
N LYS A 189 8.18 10.99 7.42
CA LYS A 189 8.00 11.15 8.86
C LYS A 189 7.57 12.57 9.19
N THR A 190 6.92 12.74 10.32
CA THR A 190 6.59 14.06 10.86
C THR A 190 7.33 14.33 12.16
N ASP A 191 7.54 15.62 12.45
CA ASP A 191 8.03 16.07 13.75
C ASP A 191 6.91 16.09 14.80
N ASP A 192 7.23 16.48 16.03
CA ASP A 192 6.27 16.57 17.14
C ASP A 192 5.14 17.57 16.91
N ASN A 193 5.26 18.47 15.93
CA ASN A 193 4.24 19.42 15.53
C ASN A 193 3.40 18.94 14.33
N GLY A 194 3.65 17.71 13.85
CA GLY A 194 2.99 17.12 12.68
C GLY A 194 3.49 17.70 11.35
N GLN A 195 4.63 18.40 11.33
CA GLN A 195 5.22 18.89 10.10
C GLN A 195 6.07 17.80 9.45
N VAL A 196 5.96 17.69 8.13
CA VAL A 196 6.78 16.75 7.34
C VAL A 196 8.26 17.08 7.53
N ILE A 197 9.04 16.07 7.89
CA ILE A 197 10.51 16.16 7.92
C ILE A 197 11.01 15.93 6.49
N PRO A 198 11.59 16.94 5.81
CA PRO A 198 12.12 16.76 4.46
C PRO A 198 13.15 15.63 4.39
N ASP A 199 13.19 14.95 3.27
CA ASP A 199 14.13 13.84 2.98
C ASP A 199 14.05 12.64 3.92
N SER A 200 13.07 12.61 4.85
CA SER A 200 12.80 11.44 5.68
C SER A 200 11.96 10.40 4.94
N GLY A 201 11.92 9.18 5.48
CA GLY A 201 11.09 8.10 4.94
C GLY A 201 11.61 7.55 3.62
N GLU A 202 10.71 6.94 2.86
CA GLU A 202 11.03 6.10 1.73
C GLU A 202 10.00 6.26 0.62
N TYR A 203 10.40 5.96 -0.62
CA TYR A 203 9.46 5.69 -1.70
C TYR A 203 9.63 4.26 -2.23
N ILE A 204 8.54 3.70 -2.69
CA ILE A 204 8.47 2.31 -3.10
C ILE A 204 7.90 2.25 -4.51
N LEU A 205 8.73 1.78 -5.45
CA LEU A 205 8.32 1.52 -6.81
C LEU A 205 7.62 0.17 -6.88
N LEU A 206 6.44 0.16 -7.48
CA LEU A 206 5.60 -1.02 -7.62
C LEU A 206 5.59 -1.45 -9.09
N SER A 207 5.81 -2.71 -9.33
CA SER A 207 5.77 -3.26 -10.67
C SER A 207 5.25 -4.68 -10.66
N GLU A 208 4.78 -5.13 -11.82
CA GLU A 208 4.13 -6.40 -12.02
C GLU A 208 2.93 -6.60 -11.08
N GLU A 209 2.06 -7.50 -11.44
CA GLU A 209 0.88 -7.86 -10.67
C GLU A 209 0.80 -9.37 -10.52
N ALA A 210 0.31 -9.81 -9.36
CA ALA A 210 -0.08 -11.18 -9.08
C ALA A 210 -1.54 -11.19 -8.61
N THR A 211 -2.27 -12.24 -8.96
CA THR A 211 -3.65 -12.38 -8.50
C THR A 211 -3.70 -13.34 -7.32
N VAL A 212 -4.05 -12.82 -6.14
CA VAL A 212 -4.24 -13.60 -4.92
C VAL A 212 -5.69 -13.43 -4.47
N ASN A 213 -6.42 -14.52 -4.33
CA ASN A 213 -7.84 -14.52 -3.98
C ASN A 213 -8.71 -13.58 -4.87
N GLY A 214 -8.35 -13.46 -6.16
CA GLY A 214 -9.03 -12.56 -7.10
C GLY A 214 -8.68 -11.08 -6.96
N ILE A 215 -7.75 -10.72 -6.10
CA ILE A 215 -7.23 -9.35 -5.90
C ILE A 215 -5.95 -9.20 -6.70
N LYS A 216 -5.82 -8.13 -7.47
CA LYS A 216 -4.58 -7.76 -8.14
C LYS A 216 -3.63 -7.10 -7.15
N MET A 217 -2.73 -7.88 -6.59
CA MET A 217 -1.68 -7.40 -5.69
C MET A 217 -0.44 -7.00 -6.48
N LEU A 218 0.25 -5.97 -6.01
CA LEU A 218 1.55 -5.57 -6.59
C LEU A 218 2.57 -6.64 -6.27
N LYS A 219 3.21 -7.20 -7.33
CA LYS A 219 4.11 -8.33 -7.20
C LYS A 219 5.49 -7.91 -6.69
N VAL A 220 6.03 -6.82 -7.22
CA VAL A 220 7.36 -6.32 -6.87
C VAL A 220 7.25 -4.98 -6.16
N ARG A 221 7.96 -4.83 -5.05
CA ARG A 221 8.11 -3.60 -4.26
C ARG A 221 9.58 -3.30 -4.08
N ALA A 222 10.11 -2.30 -4.81
CA ALA A 222 11.49 -1.86 -4.71
C ALA A 222 11.56 -0.59 -3.84
N TRP A 223 12.29 -0.67 -2.73
CA TRP A 223 12.37 0.31 -1.64
C TRP A 223 13.58 1.21 -1.80
N TYR A 224 13.40 2.52 -1.66
CA TYR A 224 14.44 3.54 -1.76
C TYR A 224 14.26 4.61 -0.68
N TYR A 225 15.36 5.17 -0.16
CA TYR A 225 15.29 6.34 0.69
C TYR A 225 14.90 7.59 -0.10
N ASN A 226 14.08 8.48 0.49
CA ASN A 226 13.75 9.77 -0.10
C ASN A 226 14.97 10.70 -0.20
N GLN A 227 15.92 10.56 0.72
CA GLN A 227 17.04 11.48 0.88
C GLN A 227 18.02 11.46 -0.31
N ASP A 228 18.33 10.28 -0.84
CA ASP A 228 19.43 10.11 -1.79
C ASP A 228 19.15 9.05 -2.86
N ASP A 229 17.90 8.62 -2.99
CA ASP A 229 17.47 7.54 -3.89
C ASP A 229 18.23 6.23 -3.67
N LYS A 230 18.83 6.05 -2.49
CA LYS A 230 19.60 4.84 -2.20
C LYS A 230 18.65 3.65 -2.07
N TYR A 231 18.97 2.61 -2.84
CA TYR A 231 18.24 1.35 -2.81
C TYR A 231 18.39 0.63 -1.45
N LEU A 232 17.27 0.12 -0.94
CA LEU A 232 17.17 -0.58 0.33
C LEU A 232 16.97 -2.07 0.18
N ALA A 233 15.91 -2.45 -0.54
CA ALA A 233 15.43 -3.82 -0.64
C ALA A 233 14.46 -3.98 -1.81
N THR A 234 14.22 -5.22 -2.20
CA THR A 234 13.07 -5.59 -3.04
C THR A 234 12.32 -6.73 -2.37
N ASP A 235 11.01 -6.55 -2.21
CA ASP A 235 10.07 -7.60 -1.87
C ASP A 235 9.40 -8.10 -3.15
N THR A 236 9.43 -9.41 -3.38
CA THR A 236 8.76 -10.04 -4.52
C THR A 236 7.73 -11.05 -4.00
N LEU A 237 6.47 -10.83 -4.34
CA LEU A 237 5.40 -11.81 -4.11
C LEU A 237 5.57 -12.96 -5.09
N VAL A 238 5.64 -14.17 -4.57
CA VAL A 238 5.77 -15.41 -5.35
C VAL A 238 4.39 -16.06 -5.42
N GLU A 239 3.94 -16.37 -6.62
CA GLU A 239 2.73 -17.15 -6.85
C GLU A 239 3.01 -18.61 -6.50
N GLU A 240 2.11 -19.23 -5.74
CA GLU A 240 2.17 -20.67 -5.38
C GLU A 240 1.55 -21.56 -6.46
#